data_86e676d241d23d00b360e54bba5001c8
#
_entry.id   86e676d241d23d00b360e54bba5001c8
#
_cell.length_a   1.000
_cell.length_b   1.000
_cell.length_c   1.000
_cell.angle_alpha   90.00
_cell.angle_beta   90.00
_cell.angle_gamma   90.00
#
_symmetry.space_group_name_H-M   'P 1'
#
loop_
_entity.id
_entity.type
_entity.pdbx_description
1 polymer ?
#
loop_
_entity_poly.entity_id
_entity_poly.type
_entity_poly.pdbx_seq_one_letter_code
_entity_poly.pdbx_strand_id
1 'polypeptide(L)'
;MKVAIVGASGAVGQEFLRVLDERNFPLDELVLFGSKRSAGTKYTFRGKQIEVKLLQHNDDFKGVDIAFTSAGAGTSKEYLETITKHGAVMIDNSSAFRMDADVPLVVPEVNAADAKDRPRGVIANPNCTTIQMVVALKAIEQLSHIKTVHVSTYQAASCLLYTSDA
;
A
#
# COMPACT_ATOMS: atom_id res chain seq x y z
N MET A 1 1.69 -14.06 11.46
CA MET A 1 2.10 -12.84 10.74
C MET A 1 1.30 -11.65 11.28
N LYS A 2 1.99 -10.57 11.61
CA LYS A 2 1.39 -9.31 12.06
C LYS A 2 1.37 -8.29 10.93
N VAL A 3 0.21 -7.74 10.64
CA VAL A 3 0.00 -6.77 9.56
C VAL A 3 -0.40 -5.42 10.12
N ALA A 4 0.13 -4.35 9.55
CA ALA A 4 -0.27 -2.98 9.86
C ALA A 4 -0.94 -2.33 8.64
N ILE A 5 -1.92 -1.46 8.88
CA ILE A 5 -2.49 -0.58 7.86
C ILE A 5 -2.33 0.87 8.32
N VAL A 6 -1.60 1.66 7.55
CA VAL A 6 -1.42 3.11 7.77
C VAL A 6 -2.35 3.86 6.83
N GLY A 7 -3.18 4.74 7.39
CA GLY A 7 -4.28 5.38 6.67
C GLY A 7 -5.56 4.54 6.67
N ALA A 8 -5.76 3.75 7.73
CA ALA A 8 -6.86 2.79 7.84
C ALA A 8 -8.27 3.40 7.68
N SER A 9 -8.45 4.68 8.03
CA SER A 9 -9.75 5.37 7.95
C SER A 9 -10.06 5.92 6.55
N GLY A 10 -9.09 5.91 5.64
CA GLY A 10 -9.30 6.35 4.26
C GLY A 10 -10.01 5.30 3.42
N ALA A 11 -10.51 5.69 2.24
CA ALA A 11 -11.22 4.78 1.32
C ALA A 11 -10.38 3.53 0.98
N VAL A 12 -9.10 3.72 0.65
CA VAL A 12 -8.19 2.60 0.35
C VAL A 12 -7.89 1.76 1.59
N GLY A 13 -7.74 2.40 2.77
CA GLY A 13 -7.54 1.68 4.04
C GLY A 13 -8.71 0.75 4.38
N GLN A 14 -9.94 1.20 4.14
CA GLN A 14 -11.14 0.37 4.31
C GLN A 14 -11.19 -0.77 3.28
N GLU A 15 -10.74 -0.51 2.06
CA GLU A 15 -10.64 -1.54 1.01
C GLU A 15 -9.57 -2.59 1.35
N PHE A 16 -8.46 -2.22 1.97
CA PHE A 16 -7.50 -3.20 2.50
C PHE A 16 -8.17 -4.14 3.51
N LEU A 17 -8.95 -3.61 4.45
CA LEU A 17 -9.67 -4.46 5.43
C LEU A 17 -10.60 -5.44 4.71
N ARG A 18 -11.40 -4.94 3.75
CA ARG A 18 -12.33 -5.76 2.99
C ARG A 18 -11.61 -6.88 2.22
N VAL A 19 -10.57 -6.55 1.47
CA VAL A 19 -9.84 -7.51 0.62
C VAL A 19 -9.05 -8.52 1.45
N LEU A 20 -8.42 -8.11 2.55
CA LEU A 20 -7.72 -9.03 3.46
C LEU A 20 -8.67 -10.05 4.08
N ASP A 21 -9.91 -9.65 4.39
CA ASP A 21 -10.94 -10.54 4.91
C ASP A 21 -11.47 -11.47 3.82
N GLU A 22 -11.91 -10.95 2.68
CA GLU A 22 -12.44 -11.74 1.55
C GLU A 22 -11.45 -12.79 1.04
N ARG A 23 -10.18 -12.45 1.01
CA ARG A 23 -9.11 -13.36 0.57
C ARG A 23 -8.62 -14.30 1.68
N ASN A 24 -9.22 -14.22 2.85
CA ASN A 24 -8.78 -14.96 4.02
C ASN A 24 -7.25 -14.89 4.22
N PHE A 25 -6.71 -13.66 4.08
CA PHE A 25 -5.27 -13.45 4.15
C PHE A 25 -4.69 -13.99 5.48
N PRO A 26 -3.59 -14.74 5.46
CA PRO A 26 -3.07 -15.44 6.63
C PRO A 26 -2.35 -14.49 7.61
N LEU A 27 -3.12 -13.71 8.36
CA LEU A 27 -2.61 -12.84 9.41
C LEU A 27 -3.15 -13.27 10.79
N ASP A 28 -2.33 -13.14 11.81
CA ASP A 28 -2.67 -13.45 13.21
C ASP A 28 -3.05 -12.19 13.98
N GLU A 29 -2.42 -11.07 13.66
CA GLU A 29 -2.64 -9.76 14.30
C GLU A 29 -2.75 -8.66 13.26
N LEU A 30 -3.73 -7.78 13.43
CA LEU A 30 -3.91 -6.57 12.62
C LEU A 30 -3.83 -5.33 13.50
N VAL A 31 -3.02 -4.35 13.09
CA VAL A 31 -2.89 -3.06 13.75
C VAL A 31 -3.25 -1.94 12.76
N LEU A 32 -4.06 -1.00 13.22
CA LEU A 32 -4.51 0.12 12.39
C LEU A 32 -3.89 1.42 12.87
N PHE A 33 -3.39 2.23 11.93
CA PHE A 33 -2.81 3.53 12.20
C PHE A 33 -3.51 4.62 11.39
N GLY A 34 -3.62 5.80 12.00
CA GLY A 34 -4.21 6.97 11.35
C GLY A 34 -3.73 8.28 11.96
N SER A 35 -4.26 9.38 11.44
CA SER A 35 -4.01 10.74 11.94
C SER A 35 -4.72 10.98 13.29
N LYS A 36 -4.43 12.13 13.92
CA LYS A 36 -5.12 12.59 15.15
C LYS A 36 -6.65 12.60 14.99
N ARG A 37 -7.14 12.88 13.78
CA ARG A 37 -8.58 12.93 13.48
C ARG A 37 -9.25 11.57 13.57
N SER A 38 -8.53 10.51 13.23
CA SER A 38 -9.06 9.14 13.16
C SER A 38 -8.63 8.23 14.29
N ALA A 39 -7.66 8.63 15.10
CA ALA A 39 -7.22 7.88 16.27
C ALA A 39 -8.39 7.67 17.25
N GLY A 40 -8.52 6.45 17.78
CA GLY A 40 -9.62 6.03 18.64
C GLY A 40 -10.85 5.50 17.90
N THR A 41 -10.96 5.71 16.58
CA THR A 41 -12.02 5.08 15.78
C THR A 41 -11.84 3.57 15.76
N LYS A 42 -12.94 2.81 15.78
CA LYS A 42 -12.90 1.35 15.77
C LYS A 42 -13.51 0.80 14.48
N TYR A 43 -12.84 -0.17 13.91
CA TYR A 43 -13.31 -0.92 12.74
C TYR A 43 -13.43 -2.40 13.06
N THR A 44 -14.46 -3.05 12.50
CA THR A 44 -14.64 -4.49 12.65
C THR A 44 -13.83 -5.23 11.60
N PHE A 45 -13.01 -6.18 12.02
CA PHE A 45 -12.30 -7.09 11.15
C PHE A 45 -12.43 -8.51 11.71
N ARG A 46 -12.97 -9.44 10.93
CA ARG A 46 -13.22 -10.86 11.34
C ARG A 46 -13.91 -10.95 12.69
N GLY A 47 -14.94 -10.12 12.90
CA GLY A 47 -15.74 -10.11 14.14
C GLY A 47 -15.08 -9.45 15.36
N LYS A 48 -13.85 -8.94 15.23
CA LYS A 48 -13.13 -8.23 16.29
C LYS A 48 -13.12 -6.71 16.03
N GLN A 49 -13.29 -5.93 17.09
CA GLN A 49 -13.13 -4.49 17.04
C GLN A 49 -11.64 -4.13 17.15
N ILE A 50 -11.11 -3.42 16.18
CA ILE A 50 -9.73 -2.96 16.16
C ILE A 50 -9.73 -1.45 16.19
N GLU A 51 -9.05 -0.87 17.18
CA GLU A 51 -8.94 0.57 17.34
C GLU A 51 -7.79 1.14 16.51
N VAL A 52 -8.05 2.27 15.85
CA VAL A 52 -7.02 3.01 15.11
C VAL A 52 -6.12 3.73 16.09
N LYS A 53 -4.84 3.39 16.07
CA LYS A 53 -3.80 4.07 16.83
C LYS A 53 -3.35 5.34 16.11
N LEU A 54 -2.90 6.34 16.88
CA LEU A 54 -2.24 7.50 16.31
C LEU A 54 -0.89 7.07 15.71
N LEU A 55 -0.66 7.43 14.43
CA LEU A 55 0.63 7.23 13.79
C LEU A 55 1.66 8.18 14.42
N GLN A 56 2.75 7.63 14.95
CA GLN A 56 3.80 8.36 15.65
C GLN A 56 5.17 7.73 15.41
N HIS A 57 6.24 8.50 15.64
CA HIS A 57 7.62 8.00 15.65
C HIS A 57 7.91 7.28 16.97
N ASN A 58 7.54 6.02 17.03
CA ASN A 58 7.70 5.15 18.20
C ASN A 58 8.02 3.71 17.76
N ASP A 59 7.85 2.75 18.66
CA ASP A 59 8.13 1.33 18.41
C ASP A 59 6.89 0.48 18.14
N ASP A 60 5.75 1.09 17.79
CA ASP A 60 4.50 0.39 17.53
C ASP A 60 4.58 -0.59 16.34
N PHE A 61 5.57 -0.40 15.45
CA PHE A 61 5.85 -1.31 14.32
C PHE A 61 6.75 -2.49 14.71
N LYS A 62 7.16 -2.61 15.96
CA LYS A 62 7.92 -3.77 16.42
C LYS A 62 7.10 -5.06 16.26
N GLY A 63 7.70 -6.03 15.58
CA GLY A 63 7.06 -7.30 15.26
C GLY A 63 6.03 -7.25 14.16
N VAL A 64 5.85 -6.12 13.47
CA VAL A 64 5.06 -6.04 12.23
C VAL A 64 5.88 -6.67 11.10
N ASP A 65 5.25 -7.59 10.35
CA ASP A 65 5.86 -8.23 9.19
C ASP A 65 5.62 -7.42 7.91
N ILE A 66 4.38 -6.94 7.72
CA ILE A 66 3.96 -6.18 6.54
C ILE A 66 3.17 -4.94 6.99
N ALA A 67 3.50 -3.79 6.42
CA ALA A 67 2.77 -2.54 6.60
C ALA A 67 2.23 -2.03 5.25
N PHE A 68 0.92 -2.06 5.06
CA PHE A 68 0.27 -1.39 3.94
C PHE A 68 0.10 0.08 4.25
N THR A 69 0.57 0.96 3.36
CA THR A 69 0.48 2.41 3.56
C THR A 69 -0.35 3.08 2.47
N SER A 70 -1.34 3.85 2.87
CA SER A 70 -2.18 4.67 2.01
C SER A 70 -2.62 5.94 2.74
N ALA A 71 -1.64 6.78 3.12
CA ALA A 71 -1.84 8.00 3.89
C ALA A 71 -1.22 9.24 3.20
N GLY A 72 -0.98 9.15 1.89
CA GLY A 72 -0.37 10.20 1.09
C GLY A 72 1.17 10.14 1.08
N ALA A 73 1.76 10.75 0.03
CA ALA A 73 3.21 10.66 -0.22
C ALA A 73 4.06 11.30 0.88
N GLY A 74 3.60 12.40 1.47
CA GLY A 74 4.27 13.06 2.59
C GLY A 74 4.41 12.12 3.79
N THR A 75 3.32 11.52 4.22
CA THR A 75 3.30 10.56 5.33
C THR A 75 4.16 9.33 5.03
N SER A 76 4.09 8.81 3.81
CA SER A 76 4.91 7.66 3.43
C SER A 76 6.42 7.96 3.55
N LYS A 77 6.86 9.12 3.08
CA LYS A 77 8.26 9.57 3.20
C LYS A 77 8.67 9.79 4.65
N GLU A 78 7.83 10.48 5.43
CA GLU A 78 8.09 10.81 6.83
C GLU A 78 8.25 9.56 7.70
N TYR A 79 7.39 8.55 7.50
CA TYR A 79 7.32 7.38 8.35
C TYR A 79 8.05 6.14 7.82
N LEU A 80 8.70 6.19 6.66
CA LEU A 80 9.41 5.05 6.09
C LEU A 80 10.35 4.38 7.10
N GLU A 81 11.27 5.15 7.68
CA GLU A 81 12.23 4.61 8.66
C GLU A 81 11.55 4.06 9.91
N THR A 82 10.52 4.76 10.40
CA THR A 82 9.76 4.32 11.57
C THR A 82 9.10 2.97 11.33
N ILE A 83 8.56 2.75 10.12
CA ILE A 83 7.89 1.51 9.74
C ILE A 83 8.90 0.39 9.55
N THR A 84 10.00 0.65 8.85
CA THR A 84 10.94 -0.40 8.41
C THR A 84 12.06 -0.72 9.40
N LYS A 85 12.34 0.15 10.37
CA LYS A 85 13.47 -0.01 11.32
C LYS A 85 13.50 -1.33 12.10
N HIS A 86 12.34 -1.97 12.24
CA HIS A 86 12.21 -3.25 12.95
C HIS A 86 12.03 -4.45 11.99
N GLY A 87 12.29 -4.25 10.69
CA GLY A 87 12.25 -5.31 9.68
C GLY A 87 10.90 -5.49 8.97
N ALA A 88 9.90 -4.64 9.24
CA ALA A 88 8.65 -4.66 8.49
C ALA A 88 8.89 -4.31 7.02
N VAL A 89 8.21 -5.01 6.12
CA VAL A 89 8.14 -4.63 4.71
C VAL A 89 7.00 -3.64 4.51
N MET A 90 7.32 -2.43 4.06
CA MET A 90 6.32 -1.42 3.72
C MET A 90 5.85 -1.62 2.27
N ILE A 91 4.56 -1.75 2.06
CA ILE A 91 3.93 -1.75 0.73
C ILE A 91 3.19 -0.43 0.58
N ASP A 92 3.77 0.47 -0.21
CA ASP A 92 3.30 1.85 -0.32
C ASP A 92 2.39 2.07 -1.54
N ASN A 93 1.16 2.49 -1.28
CA ASN A 93 0.18 2.81 -2.31
C ASN A 93 0.22 4.27 -2.77
N SER A 94 1.09 5.10 -2.17
CA SER A 94 1.28 6.49 -2.58
C SER A 94 2.22 6.62 -3.79
N SER A 95 2.41 7.84 -4.25
CA SER A 95 3.41 8.14 -5.30
C SER A 95 4.82 8.40 -4.75
N ALA A 96 5.03 8.25 -3.43
CA ALA A 96 6.24 8.71 -2.74
C ALA A 96 7.53 8.15 -3.32
N PHE A 97 7.54 6.87 -3.67
CA PHE A 97 8.75 6.12 -4.00
C PHE A 97 8.75 5.53 -5.42
N ARG A 98 7.70 5.77 -6.21
CA ARG A 98 7.54 5.14 -7.53
C ARG A 98 8.66 5.42 -8.52
N MET A 99 9.37 6.54 -8.36
CA MET A 99 10.46 6.96 -9.23
C MET A 99 11.84 6.79 -8.60
N ASP A 100 11.92 6.25 -7.39
CA ASP A 100 13.17 6.03 -6.70
C ASP A 100 13.84 4.75 -7.25
N ALA A 101 15.09 4.88 -7.74
CA ALA A 101 15.80 3.77 -8.40
C ALA A 101 16.11 2.58 -7.45
N ASP A 102 16.14 2.84 -6.15
CA ASP A 102 16.39 1.87 -5.08
C ASP A 102 15.11 1.32 -4.43
N VAL A 103 13.95 1.57 -5.06
CA VAL A 103 12.65 1.05 -4.62
C VAL A 103 11.97 0.29 -5.76
N PRO A 104 11.69 -1.00 -5.60
CA PRO A 104 11.00 -1.76 -6.63
C PRO A 104 9.54 -1.29 -6.79
N LEU A 105 9.16 -1.00 -8.05
CA LEU A 105 7.80 -0.70 -8.46
C LEU A 105 7.16 -1.98 -8.99
N VAL A 106 6.23 -2.58 -8.23
CA VAL A 106 5.83 -3.97 -8.46
C VAL A 106 4.35 -4.11 -8.80
N VAL A 107 4.10 -4.85 -9.87
CA VAL A 107 2.81 -5.49 -10.17
C VAL A 107 3.04 -7.00 -10.17
N PRO A 108 2.49 -7.77 -9.21
CA PRO A 108 2.85 -9.18 -9.02
C PRO A 108 2.69 -10.05 -10.27
N GLU A 109 1.67 -9.81 -11.08
CA GLU A 109 1.42 -10.54 -12.32
C GLU A 109 2.45 -10.24 -13.42
N VAL A 110 3.23 -9.17 -13.26
CA VAL A 110 4.17 -8.68 -14.27
C VAL A 110 5.63 -8.93 -13.85
N ASN A 111 5.97 -8.53 -12.62
CA ASN A 111 7.34 -8.49 -12.14
C ASN A 111 7.49 -8.84 -10.65
N ALA A 112 6.79 -9.86 -10.16
CA ALA A 112 6.82 -10.28 -8.74
C ALA A 112 8.24 -10.48 -8.17
N ALA A 113 9.18 -10.93 -9.02
CA ALA A 113 10.56 -11.20 -8.61
C ALA A 113 11.28 -9.96 -8.07
N ASP A 114 10.95 -8.77 -8.60
CA ASP A 114 11.57 -7.49 -8.22
C ASP A 114 11.29 -7.12 -6.75
N ALA A 115 10.18 -7.63 -6.19
CA ALA A 115 9.86 -7.43 -4.77
C ALA A 115 10.90 -7.98 -3.80
N LYS A 116 11.81 -8.88 -4.27
CA LYS A 116 12.88 -9.44 -3.45
C LYS A 116 14.03 -8.45 -3.22
N ASP A 117 14.28 -7.58 -4.20
CA ASP A 117 15.30 -6.53 -4.11
C ASP A 117 14.65 -5.22 -3.63
N ARG A 118 14.67 -5.04 -2.32
CA ARG A 118 14.07 -3.88 -1.64
C ARG A 118 15.00 -3.35 -0.54
N PRO A 119 16.13 -2.75 -0.90
CA PRO A 119 17.17 -2.36 0.06
C PRO A 119 16.65 -1.38 1.13
N ARG A 120 15.63 -0.60 0.84
CA ARG A 120 14.99 0.32 1.81
C ARG A 120 13.81 -0.31 2.58
N GLY A 121 13.54 -1.61 2.41
CA GLY A 121 12.40 -2.27 3.07
C GLY A 121 11.04 -1.84 2.55
N VAL A 122 10.96 -1.10 1.43
CA VAL A 122 9.72 -0.63 0.82
C VAL A 122 9.54 -1.18 -0.59
N ILE A 123 8.29 -1.46 -0.94
CA ILE A 123 7.82 -1.82 -2.27
C ILE A 123 6.80 -0.75 -2.67
N ALA A 124 7.00 -0.12 -3.81
CA ALA A 124 6.05 0.85 -4.37
C ALA A 124 4.96 0.13 -5.18
N ASN A 125 3.70 0.48 -4.91
CA ASN A 125 2.56 0.03 -5.70
C ASN A 125 2.27 1.08 -6.77
N PRO A 126 2.17 0.70 -8.06
CA PRO A 126 1.92 1.65 -9.15
C PRO A 126 0.54 2.33 -9.07
N ASN A 127 0.31 3.27 -9.97
CA ASN A 127 -1.01 3.87 -10.14
C ASN A 127 -2.04 2.82 -10.53
N CYS A 128 -3.27 2.93 -10.01
CA CYS A 128 -4.35 1.96 -10.18
C CYS A 128 -4.68 1.68 -11.65
N THR A 129 -4.74 2.70 -12.51
CA THR A 129 -5.00 2.52 -13.95
C THR A 129 -3.81 1.87 -14.66
N THR A 130 -2.59 2.15 -14.22
CA THR A 130 -1.37 1.51 -14.75
C THR A 130 -1.35 0.03 -14.44
N ILE A 131 -1.68 -0.38 -13.21
CA ILE A 131 -1.71 -1.81 -12.81
C ILE A 131 -2.63 -2.60 -13.74
N GLN A 132 -3.87 -2.15 -13.92
CA GLN A 132 -4.85 -2.83 -14.78
C GLN A 132 -4.34 -2.96 -16.22
N MET A 133 -3.76 -1.88 -16.75
CA MET A 133 -3.22 -1.85 -18.11
C MET A 133 -2.06 -2.82 -18.29
N VAL A 134 -1.05 -2.79 -17.41
CA VAL A 134 0.16 -3.61 -17.60
C VAL A 134 -0.07 -5.09 -17.42
N VAL A 135 -1.06 -5.50 -16.62
CA VAL A 135 -1.48 -6.90 -16.52
C VAL A 135 -2.01 -7.41 -17.86
N ALA A 136 -2.86 -6.64 -18.53
CA ALA A 136 -3.37 -6.99 -19.86
C ALA A 136 -2.26 -6.97 -20.92
N LEU A 137 -1.40 -5.93 -20.90
CA LEU A 137 -0.29 -5.80 -21.83
C LEU A 137 0.73 -6.94 -21.67
N LYS A 138 0.98 -7.41 -20.45
CA LYS A 138 1.88 -8.55 -20.19
C LYS A 138 1.41 -9.82 -20.89
N ALA A 139 0.13 -10.10 -20.87
CA ALA A 139 -0.44 -11.24 -21.56
C ALA A 139 -0.26 -11.14 -23.10
N ILE A 140 -0.45 -9.94 -23.65
CA ILE A 140 -0.25 -9.69 -25.09
C ILE A 140 1.24 -9.81 -25.46
N GLU A 141 2.13 -9.22 -24.66
CA GLU A 141 3.57 -9.25 -24.91
C GLU A 141 4.14 -10.67 -24.95
N GLN A 142 3.55 -11.61 -24.20
CA GLN A 142 3.92 -13.03 -24.25
C GLN A 142 3.59 -13.71 -25.59
N LEU A 143 2.62 -13.19 -26.32
CA LEU A 143 2.19 -13.74 -27.61
C LEU A 143 2.77 -12.99 -28.79
N SER A 144 2.96 -11.68 -28.66
CA SER A 144 3.43 -10.80 -29.73
C SER A 144 4.02 -9.54 -29.16
N HIS A 145 5.23 -9.18 -29.61
CA HIS A 145 5.92 -7.98 -29.14
C HIS A 145 5.11 -6.69 -29.41
N ILE A 146 4.87 -5.92 -28.35
CA ILE A 146 4.14 -4.66 -28.40
C ILE A 146 5.10 -3.54 -28.86
N LYS A 147 4.79 -2.89 -29.98
CA LYS A 147 5.59 -1.79 -30.50
C LYS A 147 5.15 -0.43 -29.99
N THR A 148 3.85 -0.23 -29.79
CA THR A 148 3.29 1.05 -29.40
C THR A 148 2.01 0.84 -28.59
N VAL A 149 1.79 1.66 -27.59
CA VAL A 149 0.56 1.69 -26.79
C VAL A 149 -0.01 3.12 -26.83
N HIS A 150 -1.27 3.24 -27.23
CA HIS A 150 -2.04 4.45 -27.07
C HIS A 150 -3.10 4.22 -26.02
N VAL A 151 -3.15 5.05 -24.98
CA VAL A 151 -4.04 4.86 -23.84
C VAL A 151 -4.76 6.15 -23.48
N SER A 152 -6.05 6.03 -23.18
CA SER A 152 -6.86 7.07 -22.55
C SER A 152 -7.46 6.51 -21.27
N THR A 153 -7.32 7.22 -20.16
CA THR A 153 -7.76 6.76 -18.84
C THR A 153 -8.83 7.65 -18.24
N TYR A 154 -9.77 7.04 -17.55
CA TYR A 154 -10.73 7.72 -16.69
C TYR A 154 -10.49 7.26 -15.26
N GLN A 155 -10.15 8.19 -14.36
CA GLN A 155 -9.83 7.87 -12.98
C GLN A 155 -10.97 8.29 -12.05
N ALA A 156 -11.20 7.50 -11.01
CA ALA A 156 -12.12 7.87 -9.95
C ALA A 156 -11.65 9.13 -9.23
N ALA A 157 -12.58 10.03 -8.85
CA ALA A 157 -12.26 11.25 -8.10
C ALA A 157 -11.56 10.95 -6.76
N SER A 158 -11.80 9.80 -6.16
CA SER A 158 -11.09 9.32 -4.95
C SER A 158 -9.57 9.20 -5.14
N CYS A 159 -9.08 9.00 -6.35
CA CYS A 159 -7.64 9.04 -6.64
C CYS A 159 -7.05 10.46 -6.57
N LEU A 160 -7.87 11.49 -6.72
CA LEU A 160 -7.47 12.90 -6.70
C LEU A 160 -7.57 13.52 -5.28
N LEU A 161 -8.28 12.90 -4.36
CA LEU A 161 -8.47 13.40 -2.99
C LEU A 161 -7.18 13.44 -2.16
N TYR A 162 -6.10 12.83 -2.63
CA TYR A 162 -4.77 12.96 -2.01
C TYR A 162 -4.11 14.31 -2.25
N THR A 163 -4.64 15.14 -3.16
CA THR A 163 -4.09 16.47 -3.47
C THR A 163 -4.94 17.61 -2.91
N SER A 164 -6.10 17.32 -2.34
CA SER A 164 -7.07 18.33 -1.89
C SER A 164 -7.15 18.52 -0.37
N ASP A 165 -6.34 17.83 0.42
CA ASP A 165 -6.18 18.11 1.85
C ASP A 165 -5.05 19.15 2.05
N ALA A 166 -5.16 20.26 1.34
CA ALA A 166 -4.49 21.50 1.67
C ALA A 166 -5.42 22.35 2.53
#